data_e9c1fc4367b9c4b2ed27aeecadcd37e0
#
_entry.id   e9c1fc4367b9c4b2ed27aeecadcd37e0
#
_cell.length_a   1.000
_cell.length_b   1.000
_cell.length_c   1.000
_cell.angle_alpha   90.00
_cell.angle_beta   90.00
_cell.angle_gamma   90.00
#
_symmetry.space_group_name_H-M   'P 1'
#
loop_
_entity.id
_entity.type
_entity.pdbx_description
1 polymer ?
#
loop_
_entity_poly.entity_id
_entity_poly.type
_entity_poly.pdbx_seq_one_letter_code
_entity_poly.pdbx_strand_id
1 'polypeptide(L)'
;MGKRSVRLYNEDCIEGAKRHIKDESVDLILTDPPYGIEGDSLDKHYNRDEKHVLSGYIEISAEEYPEFSSRWIEQAERVLRPGGSIYIISGYTNLIHILNSLKDTSLQEINHIIWKYNFGVYTKNKYISSHYHILYYQKPGGRRTFNQFTRFGAEESNNGRSKNYADREDVWVINREYKKAQTKNKNQLPSELLQKIILYSSNQGDSVCDFFLGGFGSAKTAVNLGRRAIGFEKSEIAFDHNISDIKKIKFGERLNILAEPDSNTPLNSGKRWRDEDIERLLGKYDEIIGKQSSKGKAIQILSKEFGRGRFGVLNVLKKRGR
;
A
#
# COMPACT_ATOMS: atom_id res chain seq x y z
N MET A 1 -1.25 21.68 -21.07
CA MET A 1 -0.36 22.02 -19.93
C MET A 1 -0.64 21.04 -18.81
N GLY A 2 0.27 20.10 -18.56
CA GLY A 2 0.09 19.04 -17.57
C GLY A 2 0.01 19.62 -16.16
N LYS A 3 -1.03 19.24 -15.40
CA LYS A 3 -1.09 19.48 -13.96
C LYS A 3 0.21 18.93 -13.36
N ARG A 4 0.91 19.72 -12.54
CA ARG A 4 2.17 19.32 -11.89
C ARG A 4 1.98 17.98 -11.21
N SER A 5 2.73 16.97 -11.64
CA SER A 5 2.66 15.61 -11.09
C SER A 5 3.26 15.50 -9.68
N VAL A 6 3.98 16.52 -9.21
CA VAL A 6 4.69 16.57 -7.94
C VAL A 6 4.42 17.90 -7.24
N ARG A 7 3.94 17.83 -6.00
CA ARG A 7 3.72 18.96 -5.09
C ARG A 7 4.28 18.61 -3.72
N LEU A 8 5.53 18.93 -3.47
CA LEU A 8 6.22 18.64 -2.22
C LEU A 8 6.61 19.94 -1.54
N TYR A 9 6.48 20.00 -0.23
CA TYR A 9 6.61 21.22 0.56
C TYR A 9 7.56 20.99 1.73
N ASN A 10 8.49 21.93 1.91
CA ASN A 10 9.36 21.93 3.09
C ASN A 10 8.66 22.70 4.21
N GLU A 11 7.77 22.02 4.92
CA GLU A 11 7.00 22.59 6.02
C GLU A 11 6.37 21.49 6.89
N ASP A 12 5.81 21.90 8.02
CA ASP A 12 5.03 21.02 8.89
C ASP A 12 3.81 20.47 8.16
N CYS A 13 3.54 19.15 8.31
CA CYS A 13 2.49 18.47 7.56
C CYS A 13 1.08 18.92 7.94
N ILE A 14 0.86 19.33 9.21
CA ILE A 14 -0.46 19.76 9.70
C ILE A 14 -0.82 21.11 9.06
N GLU A 15 0.07 22.08 9.18
CA GLU A 15 -0.16 23.42 8.64
C GLU A 15 -0.07 23.42 7.10
N GLY A 16 0.85 22.61 6.55
CA GLY A 16 0.96 22.42 5.11
C GLY A 16 -0.27 21.80 4.48
N ALA A 17 -0.86 20.78 5.12
CA ALA A 17 -2.10 20.18 4.64
C ALA A 17 -3.26 21.17 4.63
N LYS A 18 -3.43 21.98 5.67
CA LYS A 18 -4.44 23.05 5.74
C LYS A 18 -4.28 24.06 4.61
N ARG A 19 -3.03 24.44 4.31
CA ARG A 19 -2.71 25.50 3.33
C ARG A 19 -2.80 25.03 1.89
N HIS A 20 -2.36 23.79 1.60
CA HIS A 20 -2.09 23.35 0.24
C HIS A 20 -3.00 22.24 -0.29
N ILE A 21 -3.72 21.54 0.57
CA ILE A 21 -4.55 20.41 0.15
C ILE A 21 -6.02 20.70 0.44
N LYS A 22 -6.82 20.63 -0.63
CA LYS A 22 -8.28 20.78 -0.53
C LYS A 22 -8.88 19.54 0.17
N ASP A 23 -9.98 19.74 0.83
CA ASP A 23 -10.78 18.67 1.39
C ASP A 23 -11.11 17.64 0.30
N GLU A 24 -11.12 16.37 0.68
CA GLU A 24 -11.57 15.25 -0.15
C GLU A 24 -10.92 15.17 -1.55
N SER A 25 -9.64 15.51 -1.65
CA SER A 25 -8.92 15.62 -2.93
C SER A 25 -7.78 14.60 -3.10
N VAL A 26 -7.51 13.78 -2.10
CA VAL A 26 -6.44 12.76 -2.09
C VAL A 26 -7.04 11.37 -2.22
N ASP A 27 -6.49 10.55 -3.12
CA ASP A 27 -6.97 9.19 -3.38
C ASP A 27 -6.36 8.16 -2.43
N LEU A 28 -5.06 8.32 -2.12
CA LEU A 28 -4.30 7.43 -1.26
C LEU A 28 -3.36 8.24 -0.36
N ILE A 29 -3.39 7.95 0.94
CA ILE A 29 -2.36 8.38 1.88
C ILE A 29 -1.50 7.16 2.22
N LEU A 30 -0.19 7.32 2.12
CA LEU A 30 0.82 6.31 2.48
C LEU A 30 1.91 7.01 3.26
N THR A 31 2.00 6.75 4.56
CA THR A 31 2.82 7.56 5.45
C THR A 31 3.46 6.76 6.58
N ASP A 32 4.65 7.19 6.99
CA ASP A 32 5.47 6.62 8.07
C ASP A 32 5.80 7.73 9.08
N PRO A 33 4.90 8.00 10.07
CA PRO A 33 5.08 9.07 11.03
C PRO A 33 6.29 8.82 11.93
N PRO A 34 6.88 9.86 12.54
CA PRO A 34 7.89 9.69 13.59
C PRO A 34 7.34 8.80 14.72
N TYR A 35 8.20 7.96 15.30
CA TYR A 35 7.74 6.93 16.25
C TYR A 35 7.67 7.40 17.70
N GLY A 36 8.11 8.63 17.99
CA GLY A 36 8.10 9.20 19.36
C GLY A 36 8.96 8.39 20.34
N ILE A 37 10.04 7.80 19.85
CA ILE A 37 11.03 7.10 20.64
C ILE A 37 12.28 7.98 20.68
N GLU A 38 12.85 8.18 21.87
CA GLU A 38 14.14 8.87 22.02
C GLU A 38 15.22 8.10 21.24
N GLY A 39 15.44 8.52 19.98
CA GLY A 39 16.25 7.79 18.99
C GLY A 39 17.70 7.60 19.37
N ASP A 40 18.26 8.50 20.18
CA ASP A 40 19.64 8.47 20.64
C ASP A 40 19.96 7.28 21.57
N SER A 41 18.98 6.73 22.26
CA SER A 41 19.18 5.54 23.09
C SER A 41 19.37 4.24 22.29
N LEU A 42 18.87 4.21 21.06
CA LEU A 42 19.00 3.04 20.15
C LEU A 42 20.31 3.04 19.38
N ASP A 43 20.97 4.18 19.17
CA ASP A 43 22.23 4.26 18.39
C ASP A 43 23.39 3.51 19.06
N LYS A 44 23.39 3.40 20.38
CA LYS A 44 24.37 2.60 21.13
C LYS A 44 24.34 1.08 20.84
N HIS A 45 23.22 0.59 20.28
CA HIS A 45 23.04 -0.84 19.97
C HIS A 45 23.24 -1.18 18.48
N TYR A 46 23.35 -0.16 17.64
CA TYR A 46 23.62 -0.32 16.22
C TYR A 46 25.04 0.18 15.94
N ASN A 47 25.98 -0.70 15.61
CA ASN A 47 27.30 -0.35 15.08
C ASN A 47 27.15 0.36 13.72
N ARG A 48 26.69 1.60 13.69
CA ARG A 48 26.45 2.38 12.48
C ARG A 48 27.55 3.38 12.27
N ASP A 49 28.05 3.46 11.05
CA ASP A 49 28.97 4.50 10.63
C ASP A 49 28.15 5.79 10.44
N GLU A 50 28.24 6.72 11.40
CA GLU A 50 27.50 7.99 11.46
C GLU A 50 27.73 8.89 10.23
N LYS A 51 28.84 8.66 9.49
CA LYS A 51 29.19 9.41 8.26
C LYS A 51 28.17 9.30 7.13
N HIS A 52 27.24 8.35 7.21
CA HIS A 52 26.24 8.10 6.16
C HIS A 52 24.78 8.31 6.62
N VAL A 53 24.56 8.94 7.76
CA VAL A 53 23.23 9.25 8.30
C VAL A 53 22.96 10.73 8.11
N LEU A 54 21.87 11.08 7.43
CA LEU A 54 21.41 12.47 7.35
C LEU A 54 20.96 12.92 8.73
N SER A 55 21.62 13.93 9.26
CA SER A 55 21.15 14.66 10.45
C SER A 55 19.88 15.45 10.09
N GLY A 56 18.93 15.55 11.01
CA GLY A 56 17.71 16.34 10.79
C GLY A 56 16.41 15.59 11.01
N TYR A 57 16.47 14.39 11.59
CA TYR A 57 15.28 13.70 12.06
C TYR A 57 14.69 14.47 13.24
N ILE A 58 13.44 14.93 13.10
CA ILE A 58 12.72 15.67 14.14
C ILE A 58 11.87 14.66 14.89
N GLU A 59 12.23 14.39 16.13
CA GLU A 59 11.46 13.53 17.03
C GLU A 59 10.36 14.33 17.71
N ILE A 60 9.25 13.63 18.03
CA ILE A 60 8.15 14.13 18.84
C ILE A 60 8.33 13.48 20.23
N SER A 61 8.24 14.25 21.30
CA SER A 61 8.32 13.70 22.64
C SER A 61 7.17 12.73 22.93
N ALA A 62 7.38 11.78 23.84
CA ALA A 62 6.33 10.82 24.21
C ALA A 62 5.09 11.51 24.80
N GLU A 63 5.27 12.65 25.48
CA GLU A 63 4.19 13.45 26.08
C GLU A 63 3.35 14.16 25.01
N GLU A 64 3.98 14.66 23.94
CA GLU A 64 3.30 15.37 22.85
C GLU A 64 2.72 14.40 21.79
N TYR A 65 3.17 13.15 21.80
CA TYR A 65 2.84 12.19 20.75
C TYR A 65 1.33 11.92 20.59
N PRO A 66 0.51 11.84 21.65
CA PRO A 66 -0.95 11.68 21.52
C PRO A 66 -1.61 12.83 20.77
N GLU A 67 -1.31 14.07 21.16
CA GLU A 67 -1.87 15.26 20.53
C GLU A 67 -1.38 15.41 19.08
N PHE A 68 -0.09 15.22 18.87
CA PHE A 68 0.49 15.20 17.54
C PHE A 68 -0.21 14.20 16.62
N SER A 69 -0.42 12.95 17.11
CA SER A 69 -1.10 11.90 16.35
C SER A 69 -2.52 12.30 15.97
N SER A 70 -3.29 12.83 16.91
CA SER A 70 -4.65 13.30 16.66
C SER A 70 -4.69 14.39 15.58
N ARG A 71 -3.84 15.40 15.69
CA ARG A 71 -3.86 16.56 14.80
C ARG A 71 -3.51 16.21 13.34
N TRP A 72 -2.49 15.39 13.10
CA TRP A 72 -2.17 15.04 11.72
C TRP A 72 -3.16 14.02 11.13
N ILE A 73 -3.72 13.10 11.94
CA ILE A 73 -4.73 12.14 11.48
C ILE A 73 -6.04 12.86 11.11
N GLU A 74 -6.44 13.87 11.86
CA GLU A 74 -7.57 14.74 11.50
C GLU A 74 -7.37 15.39 10.12
N GLN A 75 -6.18 15.90 9.83
CA GLN A 75 -5.87 16.45 8.51
C GLN A 75 -5.82 15.37 7.43
N ALA A 76 -5.34 14.17 7.74
CA ALA A 76 -5.35 13.04 6.81
C ALA A 76 -6.79 12.63 6.45
N GLU A 77 -7.68 12.55 7.43
CA GLU A 77 -9.12 12.30 7.18
C GLU A 77 -9.75 13.39 6.33
N ARG A 78 -9.50 14.68 6.66
CA ARG A 78 -10.05 15.82 5.93
C ARG A 78 -9.71 15.79 4.44
N VAL A 79 -8.43 15.55 4.12
CA VAL A 79 -7.96 15.61 2.73
C VAL A 79 -8.27 14.36 1.92
N LEU A 80 -8.50 13.21 2.59
CA LEU A 80 -8.82 11.96 1.94
C LEU A 80 -10.22 12.01 1.34
N ARG A 81 -10.37 11.63 0.07
CA ARG A 81 -11.69 11.60 -0.57
C ARG A 81 -12.56 10.46 -0.03
N PRO A 82 -13.89 10.53 -0.15
CA PRO A 82 -14.76 9.39 0.09
C PRO A 82 -14.31 8.17 -0.74
N GLY A 83 -14.13 7.01 -0.08
CA GLY A 83 -13.56 5.80 -0.67
C GLY A 83 -12.04 5.82 -0.86
N GLY A 84 -11.35 6.88 -0.47
CA GLY A 84 -9.89 6.93 -0.42
C GLY A 84 -9.33 6.02 0.67
N SER A 85 -8.08 5.61 0.51
CA SER A 85 -7.39 4.69 1.41
C SER A 85 -6.24 5.37 2.13
N ILE A 86 -6.00 4.99 3.38
CA ILE A 86 -4.82 5.40 4.15
C ILE A 86 -4.07 4.20 4.70
N TYR A 87 -2.75 4.21 4.55
CA TYR A 87 -1.81 3.27 5.14
C TYR A 87 -0.85 4.02 6.05
N ILE A 88 -0.84 3.62 7.33
CA ILE A 88 0.04 4.20 8.35
C ILE A 88 1.00 3.12 8.80
N ILE A 89 2.29 3.32 8.59
CA ILE A 89 3.33 2.43 9.11
C ILE A 89 3.67 2.86 10.52
N SER A 90 3.71 1.94 11.47
CA SER A 90 3.99 2.24 12.87
C SER A 90 4.81 1.15 13.55
N GLY A 91 5.70 1.56 14.42
CA GLY A 91 6.28 0.69 15.44
C GLY A 91 5.27 0.38 16.54
N TYR A 92 5.61 -0.55 17.43
CA TYR A 92 4.72 -0.97 18.54
C TYR A 92 4.59 0.09 19.64
N THR A 93 5.66 0.83 19.97
CA THR A 93 5.78 1.62 21.21
C THR A 93 4.65 2.64 21.37
N ASN A 94 4.33 3.41 20.33
CA ASN A 94 3.31 4.45 20.36
C ASN A 94 2.08 4.14 19.50
N LEU A 95 1.94 2.87 19.09
CA LEU A 95 0.82 2.40 18.26
C LEU A 95 -0.55 2.74 18.85
N ILE A 96 -0.67 2.65 20.18
CA ILE A 96 -1.93 2.93 20.90
C ILE A 96 -2.45 4.36 20.64
N HIS A 97 -1.55 5.35 20.53
CA HIS A 97 -1.94 6.74 20.31
C HIS A 97 -2.47 6.95 18.90
N ILE A 98 -1.86 6.28 17.88
CA ILE A 98 -2.35 6.28 16.50
C ILE A 98 -3.72 5.60 16.42
N LEU A 99 -3.90 4.44 17.07
CA LEU A 99 -5.17 3.71 17.09
C LEU A 99 -6.28 4.51 17.79
N ASN A 100 -5.98 5.19 18.90
CA ASN A 100 -6.93 6.06 19.57
C ASN A 100 -7.33 7.24 18.69
N SER A 101 -6.35 7.90 18.05
CA SER A 101 -6.63 9.00 17.11
C SER A 101 -7.49 8.55 15.91
N LEU A 102 -7.22 7.36 15.34
CA LEU A 102 -8.04 6.81 14.26
C LEU A 102 -9.49 6.51 14.71
N LYS A 103 -9.66 6.07 15.96
CA LYS A 103 -10.99 5.79 16.54
C LYS A 103 -11.86 7.04 16.68
N ASP A 104 -11.25 8.22 16.80
CA ASP A 104 -11.93 9.50 16.90
C ASP A 104 -12.29 10.10 15.51
N THR A 105 -11.98 9.39 14.42
CA THR A 105 -12.33 9.76 13.03
C THR A 105 -13.47 8.92 12.49
N SER A 106 -13.94 9.27 11.29
CA SER A 106 -14.88 8.44 10.52
C SER A 106 -14.20 7.30 9.75
N LEU A 107 -12.87 7.22 9.76
CA LEU A 107 -12.10 6.22 9.02
C LEU A 107 -12.42 4.81 9.52
N GLN A 108 -12.59 3.89 8.57
CA GLN A 108 -12.94 2.50 8.86
C GLN A 108 -11.76 1.58 8.62
N GLU A 109 -11.43 0.76 9.61
CA GLU A 109 -10.38 -0.26 9.48
C GLU A 109 -10.74 -1.27 8.40
N ILE A 110 -9.77 -1.58 7.55
CA ILE A 110 -9.86 -2.63 6.53
C ILE A 110 -9.01 -3.83 6.92
N ASN A 111 -7.75 -3.59 7.27
CA ASN A 111 -6.82 -4.61 7.75
C ASN A 111 -5.78 -3.99 8.69
N HIS A 112 -5.37 -4.79 9.68
CA HIS A 112 -4.15 -4.59 10.43
C HIS A 112 -3.08 -5.52 9.85
N ILE A 113 -2.17 -4.99 9.06
CA ILE A 113 -1.17 -5.76 8.32
C ILE A 113 0.13 -5.80 9.13
N ILE A 114 0.78 -6.96 9.16
CA ILE A 114 2.10 -7.14 9.78
C ILE A 114 3.16 -7.15 8.69
N TRP A 115 4.02 -6.15 8.69
CA TRP A 115 5.22 -6.17 7.85
C TRP A 115 6.40 -6.80 8.59
N LYS A 116 6.67 -8.06 8.29
CA LYS A 116 7.81 -8.82 8.82
C LYS A 116 9.03 -8.62 7.92
N TYR A 117 10.18 -8.34 8.54
CA TYR A 117 11.48 -8.24 7.88
C TYR A 117 12.51 -9.21 8.48
N ASN A 118 13.62 -9.43 7.77
CA ASN A 118 14.65 -10.42 8.12
C ASN A 118 15.72 -9.89 9.09
N PHE A 119 15.45 -8.82 9.80
CA PHE A 119 16.39 -8.15 10.69
C PHE A 119 15.77 -7.90 12.06
N GLY A 120 16.60 -7.88 13.11
CA GLY A 120 16.20 -7.53 14.46
C GLY A 120 17.43 -7.51 15.37
N VAL A 121 17.40 -6.64 16.39
CA VAL A 121 18.50 -6.60 17.37
C VAL A 121 18.40 -7.80 18.30
N TYR A 122 19.48 -8.60 18.36
CA TYR A 122 19.55 -9.74 19.26
C TYR A 122 19.40 -9.30 20.72
N THR A 123 18.59 -10.02 21.46
CA THR A 123 18.37 -9.80 22.90
C THR A 123 18.47 -11.11 23.66
N LYS A 124 18.94 -11.05 24.91
CA LYS A 124 19.08 -12.25 25.78
C LYS A 124 17.81 -12.55 26.57
N ASN A 125 16.98 -11.52 26.88
CA ASN A 125 15.94 -11.61 27.89
C ASN A 125 14.52 -11.38 27.36
N LYS A 126 14.38 -11.16 26.03
CA LYS A 126 13.08 -10.99 25.37
C LYS A 126 13.14 -11.43 23.91
N TYR A 127 11.99 -11.56 23.28
CA TYR A 127 11.92 -11.86 21.85
C TYR A 127 12.46 -10.70 21.00
N ILE A 128 13.03 -11.04 19.84
CA ILE A 128 13.57 -10.09 18.89
C ILE A 128 12.42 -9.44 18.13
N SER A 129 12.32 -8.10 18.18
CA SER A 129 11.36 -7.36 17.37
C SER A 129 11.80 -7.41 15.90
N SER A 130 10.93 -7.92 15.02
CA SER A 130 11.24 -8.16 13.61
C SER A 130 10.08 -7.80 12.68
N HIS A 131 9.18 -6.92 13.13
CA HIS A 131 8.03 -6.46 12.35
C HIS A 131 7.65 -5.03 12.66
N TYR A 132 6.91 -4.43 11.75
CA TYR A 132 6.14 -3.20 11.90
C TYR A 132 4.66 -3.48 11.65
N HIS A 133 3.82 -2.59 12.14
CA HIS A 133 2.39 -2.56 11.90
C HIS A 133 2.09 -1.65 10.71
N ILE A 134 1.17 -2.06 9.85
CA ILE A 134 0.63 -1.23 8.79
C ILE A 134 -0.89 -1.19 8.97
N LEU A 135 -1.38 -0.02 9.37
CA LEU A 135 -2.79 0.21 9.60
C LEU A 135 -3.43 0.63 8.27
N TYR A 136 -4.32 -0.20 7.76
CA TYR A 136 -5.02 0.05 6.51
C TYR A 136 -6.46 0.43 6.80
N TYR A 137 -6.80 1.69 6.50
CA TYR A 137 -8.12 2.28 6.70
C TYR A 137 -8.65 2.87 5.40
N GLN A 138 -9.96 3.12 5.34
CA GLN A 138 -10.62 3.86 4.27
C GLN A 138 -11.53 4.96 4.83
N LYS A 139 -11.73 6.04 4.06
CA LYS A 139 -12.80 7.00 4.33
C LYS A 139 -14.12 6.46 3.76
N PRO A 140 -15.22 6.39 4.56
CA PRO A 140 -16.50 5.92 4.07
C PRO A 140 -17.12 6.89 3.04
N GLY A 141 -18.26 6.51 2.45
CA GLY A 141 -19.03 7.37 1.54
C GLY A 141 -18.64 7.27 0.07
N GLY A 142 -17.69 6.43 -0.31
CA GLY A 142 -17.28 6.24 -1.70
C GLY A 142 -16.75 4.85 -2.03
N ARG A 143 -16.55 4.59 -3.33
CA ARG A 143 -15.98 3.31 -3.78
C ARG A 143 -14.47 3.29 -3.50
N ARG A 144 -14.03 2.29 -2.76
CA ARG A 144 -12.61 2.02 -2.51
C ARG A 144 -11.94 1.44 -3.75
N THR A 145 -10.73 1.93 -4.06
CA THR A 145 -9.85 1.32 -5.05
C THR A 145 -9.11 0.14 -4.43
N PHE A 146 -9.25 -1.05 -5.03
CA PHE A 146 -8.46 -2.23 -4.70
C PHE A 146 -8.25 -3.08 -5.95
N ASN A 147 -7.06 -3.00 -6.54
CA ASN A 147 -6.69 -3.61 -7.82
C ASN A 147 -6.15 -5.04 -7.59
N GLN A 148 -7.04 -6.00 -7.37
CA GLN A 148 -6.70 -7.35 -6.90
C GLN A 148 -5.74 -8.15 -7.79
N PHE A 149 -5.57 -7.79 -9.06
CA PHE A 149 -4.71 -8.49 -10.01
C PHE A 149 -3.53 -7.64 -10.51
N THR A 150 -3.21 -6.57 -9.81
CA THR A 150 -2.20 -5.60 -10.27
C THR A 150 -0.76 -6.11 -10.20
N ARG A 151 -0.47 -7.11 -9.35
CA ARG A 151 0.88 -7.68 -9.20
C ARG A 151 0.98 -9.11 -9.72
N PHE A 152 -0.07 -9.89 -9.56
CA PHE A 152 -0.14 -11.28 -10.01
C PHE A 152 -1.52 -11.56 -10.57
N GLY A 153 -1.57 -12.26 -11.72
CA GLY A 153 -2.81 -12.69 -12.36
C GLY A 153 -3.54 -13.77 -11.55
N ALA A 154 -4.78 -14.06 -11.95
CA ALA A 154 -5.63 -15.04 -11.27
C ALA A 154 -5.08 -16.48 -11.34
N GLU A 155 -4.37 -16.82 -12.40
CA GLU A 155 -3.87 -18.17 -12.72
C GLU A 155 -2.39 -18.36 -12.32
N GLU A 156 -1.71 -17.30 -11.89
CA GLU A 156 -0.31 -17.40 -11.51
C GLU A 156 -0.14 -18.20 -10.23
N SER A 157 0.69 -19.24 -10.27
CA SER A 157 0.97 -20.09 -9.12
C SER A 157 2.46 -20.39 -8.98
N ASN A 158 2.86 -20.71 -7.76
CA ASN A 158 4.18 -21.23 -7.43
C ASN A 158 4.01 -22.42 -6.49
N ASN A 159 4.56 -23.59 -6.86
CA ASN A 159 4.43 -24.84 -6.10
C ASN A 159 2.96 -25.17 -5.73
N GLY A 160 2.02 -24.97 -6.66
CA GLY A 160 0.59 -25.23 -6.45
C GLY A 160 -0.16 -24.17 -5.63
N ARG A 161 0.51 -23.16 -5.09
CA ARG A 161 -0.12 -22.05 -4.36
C ARG A 161 -0.29 -20.83 -5.27
N SER A 162 -1.47 -20.24 -5.27
CA SER A 162 -1.74 -19.00 -6.00
C SER A 162 -0.84 -17.86 -5.51
N LYS A 163 -0.07 -17.24 -6.41
CA LYS A 163 0.74 -16.08 -6.10
C LYS A 163 -0.12 -14.88 -5.68
N ASN A 164 -1.24 -14.69 -6.36
CA ASN A 164 -2.19 -13.62 -6.06
C ASN A 164 -2.77 -13.75 -4.65
N TYR A 165 -3.11 -14.98 -4.22
CA TYR A 165 -3.57 -15.23 -2.86
C TYR A 165 -2.47 -14.92 -1.84
N ALA A 166 -1.27 -15.47 -2.04
CA ALA A 166 -0.14 -15.29 -1.12
C ALA A 166 0.29 -13.81 -1.00
N ASP A 167 0.25 -13.07 -2.11
CA ASP A 167 0.59 -11.63 -2.10
C ASP A 167 -0.44 -10.78 -1.33
N ARG A 168 -1.68 -11.26 -1.17
CA ARG A 168 -2.76 -10.55 -0.45
C ARG A 168 -2.99 -11.01 0.98
N GLU A 169 -2.17 -11.91 1.51
CA GLU A 169 -2.16 -12.20 2.94
C GLU A 169 -1.78 -10.94 3.73
N ASP A 170 -2.23 -10.82 4.95
CA ASP A 170 -2.01 -9.66 5.81
C ASP A 170 -0.69 -9.72 6.62
N VAL A 171 0.09 -10.78 6.44
CA VAL A 171 1.48 -10.86 6.93
C VAL A 171 2.43 -10.78 5.74
N TRP A 172 3.08 -9.63 5.60
CA TRP A 172 3.99 -9.37 4.48
C TRP A 172 5.43 -9.63 4.88
N VAL A 173 6.08 -10.55 4.20
CA VAL A 173 7.51 -10.83 4.39
C VAL A 173 8.30 -10.07 3.32
N ILE A 174 8.70 -8.85 3.66
CA ILE A 174 9.44 -7.96 2.75
C ILE A 174 10.71 -7.53 3.46
N ASN A 175 11.86 -7.87 2.86
CA ASN A 175 13.17 -7.56 3.43
C ASN A 175 13.49 -6.06 3.29
N ARG A 176 14.23 -5.52 4.27
CA ARG A 176 14.80 -4.18 4.14
C ARG A 176 15.87 -4.16 3.04
N GLU A 177 15.86 -3.09 2.26
CA GLU A 177 16.86 -2.89 1.22
C GLU A 177 18.15 -2.30 1.79
N TYR A 178 19.26 -3.01 1.61
CA TYR A 178 20.61 -2.53 1.98
C TYR A 178 21.40 -2.24 0.70
N LYS A 179 21.54 -0.96 0.34
CA LYS A 179 22.44 -0.57 -0.77
C LYS A 179 23.77 -0.11 -0.18
N LYS A 180 24.86 -0.75 -0.56
CA LYS A 180 26.21 -0.35 -0.16
C LYS A 180 26.54 1.03 -0.73
N ALA A 181 27.21 1.89 0.06
CA ALA A 181 27.82 3.16 -0.36
C ALA A 181 26.87 4.29 -0.81
N GLN A 182 25.61 4.35 -0.36
CA GLN A 182 24.76 5.52 -0.55
C GLN A 182 24.39 6.15 0.79
N THR A 183 24.44 7.47 0.86
CA THR A 183 23.87 8.24 1.99
C THR A 183 22.37 7.98 2.05
N LYS A 184 21.87 7.51 3.18
CA LYS A 184 20.46 7.08 3.34
C LYS A 184 19.82 7.72 4.55
N ASN A 185 18.53 7.93 4.46
CA ASN A 185 17.71 8.11 5.64
C ASN A 185 17.70 6.80 6.46
N LYS A 186 17.83 6.93 7.75
CA LYS A 186 18.02 5.84 8.73
C LYS A 186 16.98 4.71 8.62
N ASN A 187 15.75 5.02 8.15
CA ASN A 187 14.59 4.13 8.16
C ASN A 187 13.80 4.12 6.84
N GLN A 188 14.48 4.17 5.69
CA GLN A 188 13.77 4.16 4.40
C GLN A 188 12.96 2.88 4.21
N LEU A 189 11.68 3.03 3.87
CA LEU A 189 10.79 1.93 3.53
C LEU A 189 11.26 1.22 2.24
N PRO A 190 11.15 -0.14 2.17
CA PRO A 190 11.51 -0.88 0.97
C PRO A 190 10.66 -0.47 -0.24
N SER A 191 11.27 -0.38 -1.41
CA SER A 191 10.57 -0.04 -2.66
C SER A 191 9.45 -1.03 -2.97
N GLU A 192 9.62 -2.31 -2.67
CA GLU A 192 8.61 -3.35 -2.87
C GLU A 192 7.35 -3.09 -2.04
N LEU A 193 7.50 -2.70 -0.76
CA LEU A 193 6.39 -2.38 0.13
C LEU A 193 5.59 -1.19 -0.40
N LEU A 194 6.29 -0.11 -0.79
CA LEU A 194 5.67 1.09 -1.34
C LEU A 194 4.94 0.80 -2.66
N GLN A 195 5.55 0.04 -3.56
CA GLN A 195 4.94 -0.38 -4.83
C GLN A 195 3.69 -1.22 -4.58
N LYS A 196 3.75 -2.17 -3.64
CA LYS A 196 2.61 -3.02 -3.30
C LYS A 196 1.41 -2.19 -2.87
N ILE A 197 1.57 -1.29 -1.92
CA ILE A 197 0.49 -0.43 -1.43
C ILE A 197 -0.07 0.45 -2.55
N ILE A 198 0.79 1.14 -3.29
CA ILE A 198 0.37 2.09 -4.33
C ILE A 198 -0.36 1.37 -5.47
N LEU A 199 0.12 0.21 -5.90
CA LEU A 199 -0.50 -0.57 -6.99
C LEU A 199 -1.88 -1.09 -6.60
N TYR A 200 -2.02 -1.66 -5.39
CA TYR A 200 -3.31 -2.18 -4.94
C TYR A 200 -4.35 -1.08 -4.70
N SER A 201 -3.94 0.08 -4.18
CA SER A 201 -4.88 1.06 -3.62
C SER A 201 -4.99 2.37 -4.39
N SER A 202 -4.40 2.45 -5.58
CA SER A 202 -4.54 3.61 -6.46
C SER A 202 -4.49 3.24 -7.94
N ASN A 203 -5.00 4.13 -8.79
CA ASN A 203 -4.93 4.04 -10.25
C ASN A 203 -3.93 5.04 -10.81
N GLN A 204 -3.57 4.91 -12.11
CA GLN A 204 -2.77 5.92 -12.79
C GLN A 204 -3.48 7.28 -12.77
N GLY A 205 -2.72 8.33 -12.49
CA GLY A 205 -3.25 9.69 -12.37
C GLY A 205 -3.85 10.02 -11.00
N ASP A 206 -4.04 9.05 -10.10
CA ASP A 206 -4.49 9.30 -8.74
C ASP A 206 -3.44 10.09 -7.94
N SER A 207 -3.88 10.75 -6.86
CA SER A 207 -3.02 11.50 -5.94
C SER A 207 -2.60 10.60 -4.78
N VAL A 208 -1.29 10.46 -4.58
CA VAL A 208 -0.69 9.80 -3.42
C VAL A 208 -0.07 10.87 -2.53
N CYS A 209 -0.48 10.92 -1.28
CA CYS A 209 0.02 11.88 -0.29
C CYS A 209 0.82 11.18 0.80
N ASP A 210 1.96 11.78 1.17
CA ASP A 210 2.76 11.38 2.31
C ASP A 210 2.96 12.57 3.23
N PHE A 211 2.50 12.43 4.48
CA PHE A 211 2.60 13.48 5.49
C PHE A 211 4.02 13.60 6.06
N PHE A 212 4.86 12.55 5.91
CA PHE A 212 6.21 12.47 6.47
C PHE A 212 7.18 11.90 5.45
N LEU A 213 7.55 12.71 4.44
CA LEU A 213 8.29 12.26 3.26
C LEU A 213 9.64 11.60 3.53
N GLY A 214 10.37 12.06 4.55
CA GLY A 214 11.70 11.56 4.89
C GLY A 214 12.62 11.49 3.66
N GLY A 215 12.92 10.29 3.18
CA GLY A 215 13.73 10.04 1.97
C GLY A 215 12.98 10.16 0.65
N PHE A 216 11.73 10.61 0.65
CA PHE A 216 10.85 10.72 -0.51
C PHE A 216 10.55 9.40 -1.23
N GLY A 217 10.68 8.28 -0.51
CA GLY A 217 10.46 6.93 -1.08
C GLY A 217 9.06 6.75 -1.65
N SER A 218 8.04 7.13 -0.89
CA SER A 218 6.63 7.11 -1.29
C SER A 218 6.35 7.97 -2.52
N ALA A 219 6.83 9.22 -2.51
CA ALA A 219 6.66 10.16 -3.61
C ALA A 219 7.40 9.71 -4.87
N LYS A 220 8.66 9.26 -4.75
CA LYS A 220 9.44 8.72 -5.86
C LYS A 220 8.75 7.51 -6.49
N THR A 221 8.22 6.61 -5.66
CA THR A 221 7.49 5.42 -6.13
C THR A 221 6.17 5.79 -6.80
N ALA A 222 5.41 6.73 -6.23
CA ALA A 222 4.17 7.21 -6.82
C ALA A 222 4.38 7.79 -8.22
N VAL A 223 5.37 8.67 -8.39
CA VAL A 223 5.71 9.26 -9.69
C VAL A 223 6.17 8.22 -10.71
N ASN A 224 7.03 7.28 -10.30
CA ASN A 224 7.47 6.17 -11.13
C ASN A 224 6.33 5.30 -11.64
N LEU A 225 5.28 5.14 -10.82
CA LEU A 225 4.08 4.36 -11.13
C LEU A 225 2.97 5.20 -11.81
N GLY A 226 3.25 6.43 -12.23
CA GLY A 226 2.29 7.28 -12.91
C GLY A 226 1.19 7.86 -12.00
N ARG A 227 1.47 8.02 -10.70
CA ARG A 227 0.62 8.72 -9.73
C ARG A 227 1.17 10.10 -9.45
N ARG A 228 0.30 11.02 -9.07
CA ARG A 228 0.71 12.36 -8.62
C ARG A 228 1.16 12.28 -7.17
N ALA A 229 2.30 12.88 -6.85
CA ALA A 229 2.83 12.89 -5.49
C ALA A 229 2.55 14.23 -4.80
N ILE A 230 2.10 14.17 -3.56
CA ILE A 230 1.93 15.29 -2.65
C ILE A 230 2.63 14.91 -1.34
N GLY A 231 3.26 15.88 -0.65
CA GLY A 231 3.80 15.53 0.67
C GLY A 231 4.59 16.65 1.32
N PHE A 232 4.95 16.37 2.57
CA PHE A 232 5.59 17.32 3.47
C PHE A 232 6.85 16.73 4.11
N GLU A 233 7.88 17.56 4.23
CA GLU A 233 9.10 17.26 4.97
C GLU A 233 9.50 18.51 5.74
N LYS A 234 9.57 18.38 7.06
CA LYS A 234 9.88 19.51 7.94
C LYS A 234 11.37 19.83 7.98
N SER A 235 12.23 18.82 7.83
CA SER A 235 13.68 18.99 7.78
C SER A 235 14.11 19.59 6.44
N GLU A 236 14.62 20.81 6.43
CA GLU A 236 15.17 21.48 5.25
C GLU A 236 16.31 20.66 4.63
N ILE A 237 17.21 20.13 5.46
CA ILE A 237 18.34 19.28 5.01
C ILE A 237 17.84 18.05 4.25
N ALA A 238 16.85 17.33 4.81
CA ALA A 238 16.29 16.16 4.17
C ALA A 238 15.51 16.53 2.90
N PHE A 239 14.78 17.64 2.91
CA PHE A 239 14.04 18.13 1.77
C PHE A 239 14.95 18.48 0.60
N ASP A 240 15.97 19.31 0.82
CA ASP A 240 16.90 19.78 -0.23
C ASP A 240 17.71 18.62 -0.81
N HIS A 241 18.12 17.68 0.02
CA HIS A 241 18.83 16.48 -0.43
C HIS A 241 17.98 15.65 -1.41
N ASN A 242 16.68 15.48 -1.15
CA ASN A 242 15.82 14.57 -1.91
C ASN A 242 15.05 15.22 -3.07
N ILE A 243 14.82 16.54 -3.03
CA ILE A 243 13.98 17.22 -4.05
C ILE A 243 14.62 17.21 -5.44
N SER A 244 15.96 17.22 -5.52
CA SER A 244 16.67 17.14 -6.78
C SER A 244 16.51 15.79 -7.47
N ASP A 245 16.42 14.70 -6.70
CA ASP A 245 16.30 13.34 -7.22
C ASP A 245 14.91 13.05 -7.78
N ILE A 246 13.85 13.52 -7.12
CA ILE A 246 12.49 13.28 -7.63
C ILE A 246 12.24 14.02 -8.96
N LYS A 247 12.90 15.18 -9.17
CA LYS A 247 12.81 15.93 -10.43
C LYS A 247 13.40 15.20 -11.64
N LYS A 248 14.30 14.22 -11.42
CA LYS A 248 14.91 13.39 -12.46
C LYS A 248 14.03 12.23 -12.89
N ILE A 249 13.02 11.88 -12.09
CA ILE A 249 12.14 10.73 -12.35
C ILE A 249 11.11 11.11 -13.41
N LYS A 250 11.01 10.30 -14.47
CA LYS A 250 9.96 10.44 -15.46
C LYS A 250 8.65 9.87 -14.93
N PHE A 251 7.58 10.61 -15.15
CA PHE A 251 6.24 10.19 -14.74
C PHE A 251 5.83 8.89 -15.45
N GLY A 252 5.54 7.83 -14.68
CA GLY A 252 5.12 6.54 -15.22
C GLY A 252 6.25 5.70 -15.83
N GLU A 253 7.52 6.00 -15.59
CA GLU A 253 8.67 5.31 -16.18
C GLU A 253 8.67 3.80 -15.91
N ARG A 254 8.24 3.37 -14.73
CA ARG A 254 8.18 1.95 -14.34
C ARG A 254 6.91 1.22 -14.74
N LEU A 255 5.94 1.87 -15.35
CA LEU A 255 4.73 1.19 -15.84
C LEU A 255 5.06 0.15 -16.92
N ASN A 256 6.11 0.38 -17.70
CA ASN A 256 6.57 -0.58 -18.73
C ASN A 256 7.39 -1.75 -18.16
N ILE A 257 7.80 -1.70 -16.89
CA ILE A 257 8.59 -2.74 -16.22
C ILE A 257 7.69 -3.65 -15.36
N LEU A 258 6.61 -3.10 -14.85
CA LEU A 258 5.55 -3.88 -14.23
C LEU A 258 4.79 -4.51 -15.39
N ALA A 259 4.79 -5.85 -15.44
CA ALA A 259 3.95 -6.58 -16.38
C ALA A 259 2.58 -5.87 -16.42
N GLU A 260 2.09 -5.59 -17.63
CA GLU A 260 0.69 -5.20 -17.78
C GLU A 260 -0.14 -6.15 -16.93
N PRO A 261 -1.18 -5.68 -16.21
CA PRO A 261 -2.08 -6.59 -15.52
C PRO A 261 -2.45 -7.63 -16.55
N ASP A 262 -2.03 -8.85 -16.28
CA ASP A 262 -2.09 -9.96 -17.22
C ASP A 262 -3.42 -9.85 -17.97
N SER A 263 -3.37 -9.81 -19.31
CA SER A 263 -4.55 -9.78 -20.19
C SER A 263 -5.55 -10.93 -19.87
N ASN A 264 -5.18 -11.77 -18.94
CA ASN A 264 -5.96 -12.83 -18.31
C ASN A 264 -6.90 -12.37 -17.18
N THR A 265 -6.98 -11.06 -16.82
CA THR A 265 -8.08 -10.65 -15.94
C THR A 265 -9.38 -10.90 -16.69
N PRO A 266 -10.22 -11.84 -16.23
CA PRO A 266 -11.42 -12.21 -16.98
C PRO A 266 -12.28 -10.97 -17.22
N LEU A 267 -12.67 -10.69 -18.45
CA LEU A 267 -13.42 -9.50 -18.92
C LEU A 267 -14.61 -9.13 -18.03
N ASN A 268 -15.20 -10.11 -17.39
CA ASN A 268 -16.35 -9.98 -16.53
C ASN A 268 -16.04 -10.23 -15.03
N SER A 269 -14.76 -10.20 -14.66
CA SER A 269 -14.36 -10.35 -13.25
C SER A 269 -14.98 -9.24 -12.39
N GLY A 270 -15.55 -9.61 -11.24
CA GLY A 270 -16.22 -8.66 -10.34
C GLY A 270 -17.61 -8.18 -10.77
N LYS A 271 -18.04 -8.41 -12.01
CA LYS A 271 -19.38 -8.05 -12.44
C LYS A 271 -20.43 -9.01 -11.87
N ARG A 272 -21.63 -8.50 -11.57
CA ARG A 272 -22.77 -9.34 -11.17
C ARG A 272 -23.13 -10.31 -12.29
N TRP A 273 -23.41 -11.58 -11.97
CA TRP A 273 -23.96 -12.55 -12.90
C TRP A 273 -25.40 -12.18 -13.26
N ARG A 274 -25.74 -12.20 -14.55
CA ARG A 274 -27.13 -12.10 -15.03
C ARG A 274 -27.73 -13.49 -15.04
N ASP A 275 -29.02 -13.59 -14.80
CA ASP A 275 -29.71 -14.89 -14.74
C ASP A 275 -29.59 -15.67 -16.06
N GLU A 276 -29.67 -15.01 -17.20
CA GLU A 276 -29.44 -15.59 -18.52
C GLU A 276 -28.03 -16.23 -18.66
N ASP A 277 -26.99 -15.54 -18.14
CA ASP A 277 -25.63 -16.04 -18.16
C ASP A 277 -25.47 -17.27 -17.24
N ILE A 278 -26.19 -17.30 -16.12
CA ILE A 278 -26.21 -18.45 -15.20
C ILE A 278 -26.85 -19.66 -15.88
N GLU A 279 -28.02 -19.51 -16.49
CA GLU A 279 -28.72 -20.61 -17.18
C GLU A 279 -27.86 -21.17 -18.32
N ARG A 280 -27.28 -20.30 -19.12
CA ARG A 280 -26.35 -20.69 -20.19
C ARG A 280 -25.11 -21.43 -19.67
N LEU A 281 -24.55 -20.96 -18.55
CA LEU A 281 -23.43 -21.62 -17.88
C LEU A 281 -23.79 -23.04 -17.43
N LEU A 282 -24.96 -23.22 -16.82
CA LEU A 282 -25.42 -24.52 -16.32
C LEU A 282 -25.63 -25.52 -17.48
N GLY A 283 -26.30 -25.11 -18.54
CA GLY A 283 -26.53 -25.94 -19.72
C GLY A 283 -25.22 -26.41 -20.38
N LYS A 284 -24.27 -25.48 -20.53
CA LYS A 284 -22.95 -25.83 -21.06
C LYS A 284 -22.11 -26.70 -20.12
N TYR A 285 -22.22 -26.50 -18.84
CA TYR A 285 -21.55 -27.36 -17.86
C TYR A 285 -22.04 -28.81 -17.97
N ASP A 286 -23.36 -29.02 -18.03
CA ASP A 286 -23.97 -30.33 -18.15
C ASP A 286 -23.59 -31.01 -19.46
N GLU A 287 -23.52 -30.26 -20.57
CA GLU A 287 -23.03 -30.73 -21.88
C GLU A 287 -21.56 -31.21 -21.83
N ILE A 288 -20.69 -30.40 -21.21
CA ILE A 288 -19.26 -30.73 -21.11
C ILE A 288 -19.04 -31.97 -20.22
N ILE A 289 -19.74 -32.08 -19.12
CA ILE A 289 -19.68 -33.25 -18.23
C ILE A 289 -20.26 -34.51 -18.91
N GLY A 290 -21.37 -34.36 -19.63
CA GLY A 290 -21.96 -35.45 -20.44
C GLY A 290 -21.03 -36.04 -21.47
N LYS A 291 -20.03 -35.26 -21.94
CA LYS A 291 -18.94 -35.71 -22.82
C LYS A 291 -17.74 -36.31 -22.10
N GLN A 292 -17.90 -36.77 -20.85
CA GLN A 292 -16.90 -37.42 -20.00
C GLN A 292 -15.68 -36.53 -19.63
N SER A 293 -15.85 -35.20 -19.64
CA SER A 293 -14.82 -34.28 -19.22
C SER A 293 -14.77 -34.15 -17.70
N SER A 294 -13.58 -33.97 -17.13
CA SER A 294 -13.45 -33.72 -15.68
C SER A 294 -14.05 -32.37 -15.28
N LYS A 295 -14.56 -32.29 -14.05
CA LYS A 295 -15.09 -31.03 -13.46
C LYS A 295 -14.11 -29.87 -13.56
N GLY A 296 -12.82 -30.11 -13.31
CA GLY A 296 -11.76 -29.09 -13.41
C GLY A 296 -11.60 -28.54 -14.83
N LYS A 297 -11.65 -29.42 -15.85
CA LYS A 297 -11.56 -29.04 -17.27
C LYS A 297 -12.79 -28.27 -17.70
N ALA A 298 -13.98 -28.66 -17.26
CA ALA A 298 -15.22 -27.93 -17.53
C ALA A 298 -15.19 -26.52 -16.98
N ILE A 299 -14.76 -26.34 -15.71
CA ILE A 299 -14.62 -25.01 -15.07
C ILE A 299 -13.62 -24.16 -15.86
N GLN A 300 -12.51 -24.71 -16.33
CA GLN A 300 -11.51 -23.96 -17.10
C GLN A 300 -12.06 -23.46 -18.43
N ILE A 301 -12.79 -24.30 -19.17
CA ILE A 301 -13.43 -23.94 -20.43
C ILE A 301 -14.45 -22.81 -20.20
N LEU A 302 -15.35 -23.00 -19.22
CA LEU A 302 -16.40 -22.04 -18.90
C LEU A 302 -15.85 -20.71 -18.38
N SER A 303 -14.75 -20.74 -17.63
CA SER A 303 -14.07 -19.52 -17.19
C SER A 303 -13.63 -18.65 -18.35
N LYS A 304 -13.03 -19.25 -19.37
CA LYS A 304 -12.60 -18.55 -20.60
C LYS A 304 -13.81 -18.02 -21.38
N GLU A 305 -14.80 -18.87 -21.60
CA GLU A 305 -15.96 -18.54 -22.42
C GLU A 305 -16.80 -17.40 -21.82
N PHE A 306 -17.04 -17.43 -20.52
CA PHE A 306 -17.83 -16.40 -19.83
C PHE A 306 -17.00 -15.19 -19.40
N GLY A 307 -15.69 -15.19 -19.64
CA GLY A 307 -14.79 -14.14 -19.16
C GLY A 307 -14.86 -13.97 -17.64
N ARG A 308 -14.91 -15.05 -16.88
CA ARG A 308 -15.03 -15.09 -15.42
C ARG A 308 -13.88 -15.88 -14.80
N GLY A 309 -13.47 -15.52 -13.60
CA GLY A 309 -12.51 -16.32 -12.85
C GLY A 309 -13.07 -17.69 -12.46
N ARG A 310 -12.19 -18.72 -12.37
CA ARG A 310 -12.56 -20.09 -12.01
C ARG A 310 -13.42 -20.19 -10.73
N PHE A 311 -13.08 -19.41 -9.71
CA PHE A 311 -13.88 -19.34 -8.48
C PHE A 311 -15.27 -18.75 -8.68
N GLY A 312 -15.41 -17.76 -9.57
CA GLY A 312 -16.71 -17.19 -9.94
C GLY A 312 -17.61 -18.22 -10.57
N VAL A 313 -17.08 -19.02 -11.50
CA VAL A 313 -17.80 -20.13 -12.14
C VAL A 313 -18.12 -21.22 -11.12
N LEU A 314 -17.14 -21.65 -10.31
CA LEU A 314 -17.32 -22.69 -9.31
C LEU A 314 -18.39 -22.31 -8.28
N ASN A 315 -18.42 -21.06 -7.83
CA ASN A 315 -19.42 -20.60 -6.86
C ASN A 315 -20.85 -20.64 -7.42
N VAL A 316 -21.03 -20.29 -8.69
CA VAL A 316 -22.34 -20.40 -9.35
C VAL A 316 -22.76 -21.86 -9.46
N LEU A 317 -21.86 -22.75 -9.89
CA LEU A 317 -22.13 -24.18 -9.99
C LEU A 317 -22.51 -24.78 -8.61
N LYS A 318 -21.74 -24.49 -7.57
CA LYS A 318 -22.04 -24.94 -6.20
C LYS A 318 -23.40 -24.44 -5.70
N LYS A 319 -23.73 -23.15 -5.91
CA LYS A 319 -25.02 -22.61 -5.49
C LYS A 319 -26.22 -23.23 -6.22
N ARG A 320 -25.98 -23.87 -7.35
CA ARG A 320 -26.98 -24.54 -8.18
C ARG A 320 -26.88 -26.07 -8.13
N GLY A 321 -26.15 -26.63 -7.13
CA GLY A 321 -26.09 -28.08 -6.88
C GLY A 321 -25.27 -28.89 -7.89
N ARG A 322 -24.25 -28.29 -8.52
CA ARG A 322 -23.38 -28.96 -9.51
C ARG A 322 -21.92 -29.02 -9.08
#